data_45f3dc9d6f9e64ff2957d317de948f86
#
_entry.id   45f3dc9d6f9e64ff2957d317de948f86
#
_cell.length_a   1.000
_cell.length_b   1.000
_cell.length_c   1.000
_cell.angle_alpha   90.00
_cell.angle_beta   90.00
_cell.angle_gamma   90.00
#
_symmetry.space_group_name_H-M   'P 1'
#
loop_
_entity.id
_entity.type
_entity.pdbx_description
1 polymer ?
#
loop_
_entity_poly.entity_id
_entity_poly.type
_entity_poly.pdbx_seq_one_letter_code
_entity_poly.pdbx_strand_id
1 'polypeptide(L)'
;MLKYFKIFIITIILSYFIGCSNKDKDSLLLDAEGGNTQENTTLTEEIEIIDNTAKSIKMDEVELTVEEQLSSELIEVGDRVFFEYDESTISDESADILQKQYQFLIRNPAISITITGHCDERGTREYNIALGERRASAVKNYLISLGISSNRIAVISYGKEKPTVEGHDENAWTQNRTAVTFINGN
;
A
#
# COMPACT_ATOMS: atom_id res chain seq x y z
N MET A 1 -42.90 27.98 2.14
CA MET A 1 -43.07 27.76 3.59
C MET A 1 -41.83 27.02 4.05
N LEU A 2 -40.82 27.67 4.47
CA LEU A 2 -40.52 28.37 5.71
C LEU A 2 -40.25 27.40 6.88
N LYS A 3 -38.95 27.49 7.34
CA LYS A 3 -38.45 27.31 8.73
C LYS A 3 -38.33 25.88 9.22
N TYR A 4 -37.21 25.50 9.82
CA TYR A 4 -36.35 26.04 10.89
C TYR A 4 -34.94 25.42 10.77
N PHE A 5 -33.89 26.04 10.61
CA PHE A 5 -32.92 26.78 11.43
C PHE A 5 -32.93 26.38 12.92
N LYS A 6 -31.97 25.56 13.31
CA LYS A 6 -31.48 25.55 14.70
C LYS A 6 -29.98 25.33 14.71
N ILE A 7 -29.33 26.44 14.92
CA ILE A 7 -28.00 26.61 15.50
C ILE A 7 -27.97 25.91 16.86
N PHE A 8 -26.96 25.13 17.13
CA PHE A 8 -26.50 24.90 18.48
C PHE A 8 -25.00 25.16 18.59
N ILE A 9 -24.75 26.19 19.31
CA ILE A 9 -23.51 26.85 19.66
C ILE A 9 -22.97 26.19 20.93
N ILE A 10 -21.65 26.01 20.96
CA ILE A 10 -20.71 26.16 22.08
C ILE A 10 -20.80 25.16 23.26
N THR A 11 -19.69 24.52 23.54
CA THR A 11 -18.85 24.94 24.70
C THR A 11 -17.42 24.38 24.61
N ILE A 12 -16.51 25.32 24.71
CA ILE A 12 -15.10 25.23 25.06
C ILE A 12 -14.97 24.67 26.46
N ILE A 13 -14.14 23.67 26.65
CA ILE A 13 -13.48 23.46 27.95
C ILE A 13 -11.98 23.29 27.70
N LEU A 14 -11.32 24.38 28.05
CA LEU A 14 -9.90 24.56 28.28
C LEU A 14 -9.60 24.13 29.71
N SER A 15 -8.69 23.24 29.94
CA SER A 15 -7.94 23.07 31.21
C SER A 15 -6.74 22.18 30.89
N TYR A 16 -5.55 22.76 30.77
CA TYR A 16 -4.61 23.07 31.87
C TYR A 16 -4.24 21.86 32.70
N PHE A 17 -2.97 21.52 32.59
CA PHE A 17 -1.96 21.36 33.66
C PHE A 17 -0.77 20.60 33.04
N ILE A 18 0.41 21.24 32.77
CA ILE A 18 1.48 21.69 33.67
C ILE A 18 1.94 20.59 34.65
N GLY A 19 3.20 20.33 34.51
CA GLY A 19 4.04 19.77 35.57
C GLY A 19 5.05 18.80 35.00
N CYS A 20 6.25 19.23 34.62
CA CYS A 20 7.48 19.26 35.41
C CYS A 20 7.95 17.88 35.82
N SER A 21 9.04 17.46 35.19
CA SER A 21 10.45 17.74 35.54
C SER A 21 11.03 16.80 36.58
N ASN A 22 12.12 16.29 36.21
CA ASN A 22 13.38 16.01 36.87
C ASN A 22 13.78 14.54 36.96
N LYS A 23 14.87 14.28 36.33
CA LYS A 23 16.30 14.45 36.69
C LYS A 23 16.92 13.20 37.31
N ASP A 24 17.94 12.76 36.57
CA ASP A 24 19.26 12.33 37.00
C ASP A 24 19.39 11.25 38.10
N LYS A 25 20.13 10.32 37.87
CA LYS A 25 21.56 10.07 37.97
C LYS A 25 21.90 8.62 38.18
N ASP A 26 22.85 8.25 37.38
CA ASP A 26 24.14 7.67 37.74
C ASP A 26 24.21 6.37 38.51
N SER A 27 24.83 5.48 37.82
CA SER A 27 26.13 4.91 38.04
C SER A 27 26.24 3.57 38.73
N LEU A 28 27.18 2.88 38.14
CA LEU A 28 28.23 1.99 38.67
C LEU A 28 27.85 0.50 38.86
N LEU A 29 28.39 -0.27 37.91
CA LEU A 29 29.61 -1.11 38.01
C LEU A 29 29.58 -2.23 39.07
N LEU A 30 29.99 -3.34 38.57
CA LEU A 30 30.91 -4.38 39.04
C LEU A 30 30.28 -5.74 39.29
N ASP A 31 30.67 -6.59 38.43
CA ASP A 31 31.55 -7.76 38.52
C ASP A 31 31.05 -9.00 39.26
N ALA A 32 31.29 -10.03 38.51
CA ALA A 32 32.02 -11.23 38.79
C ALA A 32 31.25 -12.51 39.10
N GLU A 33 31.54 -13.42 38.22
CA GLU A 33 31.96 -14.81 38.38
C GLU A 33 31.03 -15.85 39.02
N GLY A 34 30.88 -16.88 38.23
CA GLY A 34 31.25 -18.24 38.67
C GLY A 34 30.15 -19.23 38.83
N GLY A 35 30.19 -20.27 38.02
CA GLY A 35 29.75 -21.58 38.52
C GLY A 35 28.80 -22.40 37.66
N ASN A 36 29.39 -23.06 36.70
CA ASN A 36 29.13 -24.40 36.22
C ASN A 36 28.11 -25.23 37.02
N THR A 37 27.11 -25.78 36.39
CA THR A 37 26.78 -27.21 36.44
C THR A 37 25.82 -27.57 35.30
N GLN A 38 26.24 -28.60 34.59
CA GLN A 38 25.56 -29.29 33.49
C GLN A 38 24.34 -30.08 33.95
N GLU A 39 23.49 -30.26 32.96
CA GLU A 39 22.83 -31.51 32.57
C GLU A 39 21.33 -31.63 32.74
N ASN A 40 20.75 -32.00 31.60
CA ASN A 40 19.45 -32.63 31.38
C ASN A 40 18.19 -31.78 31.36
N THR A 41 17.90 -31.23 30.17
CA THR A 41 16.52 -31.27 29.66
C THR A 41 16.54 -31.05 28.13
N THR A 42 16.89 -32.07 27.41
CA THR A 42 16.88 -32.08 25.93
C THR A 42 16.01 -33.22 25.44
N LEU A 43 14.69 -33.15 25.53
CA LEU A 43 13.78 -34.06 24.82
C LEU A 43 12.33 -33.57 24.73
N THR A 44 11.96 -32.46 25.33
CA THR A 44 10.56 -31.94 25.27
C THR A 44 10.39 -30.72 24.37
N GLU A 45 11.47 -30.04 23.99
CA GLU A 45 11.38 -28.86 23.11
C GLU A 45 11.30 -29.19 21.62
N GLU A 46 11.82 -30.32 21.17
CA GLU A 46 11.80 -30.69 19.74
C GLU A 46 10.40 -31.05 19.20
N ILE A 47 9.48 -31.49 20.07
CA ILE A 47 8.12 -31.87 19.61
C ILE A 47 7.20 -30.68 19.46
N GLU A 48 7.36 -29.62 20.27
CA GLU A 48 6.58 -28.39 20.13
C GLU A 48 7.03 -27.53 18.95
N ILE A 49 8.32 -27.57 18.61
CA ILE A 49 8.86 -26.81 17.45
C ILE A 49 8.35 -27.38 16.12
N ILE A 50 8.17 -28.70 16.04
CA ILE A 50 7.71 -29.37 14.81
C ILE A 50 6.24 -29.05 14.54
N ASP A 51 5.40 -29.00 15.58
CA ASP A 51 3.97 -28.73 15.43
C ASP A 51 3.71 -27.22 15.05
N ASN A 52 4.45 -26.32 15.67
CA ASN A 52 4.34 -24.89 15.34
C ASN A 52 4.89 -24.54 13.95
N THR A 53 5.95 -25.21 13.50
CA THR A 53 6.53 -25.02 12.17
C THR A 53 5.59 -25.58 11.09
N ALA A 54 4.97 -26.74 11.32
CA ALA A 54 4.02 -27.32 10.38
C ALA A 54 2.71 -26.51 10.28
N LYS A 55 2.28 -25.87 11.38
CA LYS A 55 1.10 -25.00 11.40
C LYS A 55 1.37 -23.65 10.72
N SER A 56 2.58 -23.09 10.92
CA SER A 56 3.02 -21.87 10.26
C SER A 56 3.12 -22.07 8.73
N ILE A 57 3.74 -23.16 8.27
CA ILE A 57 3.87 -23.46 6.83
C ILE A 57 2.50 -23.64 6.16
N LYS A 58 1.53 -24.27 6.84
CA LYS A 58 0.19 -24.45 6.29
C LYS A 58 -0.63 -23.15 6.23
N MET A 59 -0.42 -22.22 7.17
CA MET A 59 -1.08 -20.91 7.13
C MET A 59 -0.51 -20.02 6.02
N ASP A 60 0.81 -19.99 5.87
CA ASP A 60 1.47 -19.20 4.84
C ASP A 60 1.11 -19.67 3.41
N GLU A 61 0.99 -21.00 3.21
CA GLU A 61 0.64 -21.59 1.90
C GLU A 61 -0.83 -21.31 1.50
N VAL A 62 -1.75 -21.23 2.49
CA VAL A 62 -3.16 -20.89 2.23
C VAL A 62 -3.34 -19.40 1.98
N GLU A 63 -2.58 -18.55 2.64
CA GLU A 63 -2.64 -17.10 2.47
C GLU A 63 -2.06 -16.67 1.11
N LEU A 64 -0.92 -17.25 0.70
CA LEU A 64 -0.32 -17.04 -0.61
C LEU A 64 -1.26 -17.41 -1.76
N THR A 65 -2.00 -18.51 -1.66
CA THR A 65 -2.94 -18.92 -2.72
C THR A 65 -4.12 -17.97 -2.90
N VAL A 66 -4.66 -17.38 -1.83
CA VAL A 66 -5.77 -16.41 -1.91
C VAL A 66 -5.29 -15.11 -2.54
N GLU A 67 -4.12 -14.62 -2.17
CA GLU A 67 -3.53 -13.40 -2.73
C GLU A 67 -3.19 -13.57 -4.21
N GLU A 68 -2.62 -14.70 -4.61
CA GLU A 68 -2.36 -15.04 -6.01
C GLU A 68 -3.65 -15.11 -6.84
N GLN A 69 -4.72 -15.69 -6.31
CA GLN A 69 -6.02 -15.75 -6.99
C GLN A 69 -6.60 -14.34 -7.20
N LEU A 70 -6.59 -13.49 -6.16
CA LEU A 70 -7.07 -12.12 -6.28
C LEU A 70 -6.23 -11.28 -7.24
N SER A 71 -4.91 -11.46 -7.24
CA SER A 71 -4.01 -10.78 -8.16
C SER A 71 -4.25 -11.21 -9.61
N SER A 72 -4.49 -12.50 -9.83
CA SER A 72 -4.84 -13.04 -11.16
C SER A 72 -6.20 -12.50 -11.64
N GLU A 73 -7.22 -12.42 -10.76
CA GLU A 73 -8.51 -11.83 -11.08
C GLU A 73 -8.37 -10.33 -11.44
N LEU A 74 -7.55 -9.58 -10.72
CA LEU A 74 -7.29 -8.18 -11.04
C LEU A 74 -6.63 -8.00 -12.41
N ILE A 75 -5.67 -8.87 -12.77
CA ILE A 75 -5.03 -8.86 -14.08
C ILE A 75 -6.05 -9.15 -15.20
N GLU A 76 -6.95 -10.12 -15.01
CA GLU A 76 -8.01 -10.44 -15.98
C GLU A 76 -9.01 -9.29 -16.15
N VAL A 77 -9.31 -8.58 -15.08
CA VAL A 77 -10.17 -7.37 -15.09
C VAL A 77 -9.49 -6.21 -15.84
N GLY A 78 -8.16 -6.16 -15.81
CA GLY A 78 -7.29 -5.10 -16.30
C GLY A 78 -6.64 -4.36 -15.14
N ASP A 79 -5.38 -4.70 -14.86
CA ASP A 79 -4.59 -4.14 -13.76
C ASP A 79 -4.03 -2.75 -14.04
N ARG A 80 -4.09 -2.27 -15.29
CA ARG A 80 -3.41 -1.05 -15.73
C ARG A 80 -4.24 -0.21 -16.71
N VAL A 81 -3.91 1.08 -16.74
CA VAL A 81 -4.41 2.05 -17.71
C VAL A 81 -3.26 2.81 -18.34
N PHE A 82 -3.44 3.25 -19.58
CA PHE A 82 -2.42 3.91 -20.38
C PHE A 82 -2.73 5.40 -20.57
N PHE A 83 -1.68 6.16 -20.85
CA PHE A 83 -1.75 7.60 -21.03
C PHE A 83 -1.05 8.05 -22.33
N GLU A 84 -1.53 9.12 -22.88
CA GLU A 84 -0.86 9.81 -23.96
C GLU A 84 0.47 10.44 -23.52
N TYR A 85 1.28 10.84 -24.52
CA TYR A 85 2.55 11.47 -24.22
C TYR A 85 2.34 12.76 -23.42
N ASP A 86 3.10 12.87 -22.33
CA ASP A 86 3.07 14.01 -21.40
C ASP A 86 1.70 14.30 -20.73
N GLU A 87 0.77 13.32 -20.76
CA GLU A 87 -0.55 13.45 -20.18
C GLU A 87 -0.78 12.56 -18.95
N SER A 88 -1.76 12.96 -18.15
CA SER A 88 -2.29 12.23 -16.98
C SER A 88 -3.82 12.18 -16.96
N THR A 89 -4.46 12.52 -18.09
CA THR A 89 -5.92 12.50 -18.25
C THR A 89 -6.42 11.07 -18.48
N ILE A 90 -7.49 10.68 -17.79
CA ILE A 90 -8.14 9.38 -17.98
C ILE A 90 -8.93 9.45 -19.29
N SER A 91 -8.61 8.56 -20.25
CA SER A 91 -9.37 8.36 -21.48
C SER A 91 -10.63 7.53 -21.22
N ASP A 92 -11.56 7.51 -22.18
CA ASP A 92 -12.79 6.70 -22.10
C ASP A 92 -12.46 5.20 -21.98
N GLU A 93 -11.44 4.72 -22.70
CA GLU A 93 -10.96 3.34 -22.61
C GLU A 93 -10.39 3.03 -21.22
N SER A 94 -9.59 3.94 -20.68
CA SER A 94 -9.07 3.84 -19.31
C SER A 94 -10.20 3.87 -18.27
N ALA A 95 -11.24 4.68 -18.50
CA ALA A 95 -12.40 4.75 -17.63
C ALA A 95 -13.16 3.42 -17.58
N ASP A 96 -13.32 2.73 -18.71
CA ASP A 96 -13.97 1.41 -18.79
C ASP A 96 -13.18 0.34 -17.98
N ILE A 97 -11.85 0.36 -18.05
CA ILE A 97 -11.00 -0.50 -17.24
C ILE A 97 -11.17 -0.19 -15.75
N LEU A 98 -11.16 1.10 -15.38
CA LEU A 98 -11.32 1.52 -14.00
C LEU A 98 -12.72 1.20 -13.43
N GLN A 99 -13.76 1.19 -14.25
CA GLN A 99 -15.08 0.70 -13.87
C GLN A 99 -15.05 -0.78 -13.50
N LYS A 100 -14.31 -1.60 -14.23
CA LYS A 100 -14.15 -3.03 -13.93
C LYS A 100 -13.34 -3.21 -12.64
N GLN A 101 -12.23 -2.45 -12.46
CA GLN A 101 -11.47 -2.44 -11.20
C GLN A 101 -12.34 -2.02 -10.01
N TYR A 102 -13.18 -1.01 -10.18
CA TYR A 102 -14.15 -0.61 -9.16
C TYR A 102 -15.06 -1.76 -8.76
N GLN A 103 -15.66 -2.49 -9.72
CA GLN A 103 -16.51 -3.65 -9.43
C GLN A 103 -15.75 -4.76 -8.70
N PHE A 104 -14.49 -5.01 -9.07
CA PHE A 104 -13.61 -5.93 -8.36
C PHE A 104 -13.38 -5.49 -6.89
N LEU A 105 -13.08 -4.21 -6.66
CA LEU A 105 -12.81 -3.65 -5.34
C LEU A 105 -14.05 -3.64 -4.42
N ILE A 106 -15.25 -3.48 -4.98
CA ILE A 106 -16.51 -3.56 -4.23
C ILE A 106 -16.82 -5.00 -3.79
N ARG A 107 -16.53 -6.00 -4.65
CA ARG A 107 -16.68 -7.42 -4.28
C ARG A 107 -15.69 -7.86 -3.22
N ASN A 108 -14.53 -7.18 -3.13
CA ASN A 108 -13.43 -7.51 -2.22
C ASN A 108 -13.15 -6.34 -1.24
N PRO A 109 -14.04 -6.07 -0.27
CA PRO A 109 -13.95 -4.87 0.58
C PRO A 109 -12.76 -4.87 1.55
N ALA A 110 -12.19 -6.03 1.84
CA ALA A 110 -11.07 -6.18 2.79
C ALA A 110 -9.71 -5.80 2.17
N ILE A 111 -9.56 -5.86 0.84
CA ILE A 111 -8.30 -5.57 0.19
C ILE A 111 -8.03 -4.06 0.08
N SER A 112 -6.77 -3.71 0.18
CA SER A 112 -6.23 -2.40 -0.19
C SER A 112 -5.31 -2.54 -1.41
N ILE A 113 -5.11 -1.45 -2.14
CA ILE A 113 -4.33 -1.42 -3.36
C ILE A 113 -3.27 -0.32 -3.34
N THR A 114 -2.22 -0.54 -4.10
CA THR A 114 -1.23 0.49 -4.46
C THR A 114 -1.29 0.73 -5.95
N ILE A 115 -1.41 1.98 -6.35
CA ILE A 115 -1.35 2.41 -7.75
C ILE A 115 0.04 2.99 -8.00
N THR A 116 0.76 2.42 -8.96
CA THR A 116 2.10 2.88 -9.34
C THR A 116 2.05 3.62 -10.67
N GLY A 117 2.63 4.83 -10.70
CA GLY A 117 2.69 5.64 -11.91
C GLY A 117 4.03 5.53 -12.61
N HIS A 118 3.99 5.32 -13.92
CA HIS A 118 5.14 5.12 -14.78
C HIS A 118 5.15 6.10 -15.95
N CYS A 119 6.35 6.32 -16.49
CA CYS A 119 6.59 7.17 -17.64
C CYS A 119 7.56 6.48 -18.60
N ASP A 120 7.55 6.92 -19.86
CA ASP A 120 8.61 6.56 -20.79
C ASP A 120 9.94 7.25 -20.40
N GLU A 121 11.03 6.87 -21.06
CA GLU A 121 12.39 7.31 -20.72
C GLU A 121 12.70 8.78 -21.00
N ARG A 122 11.87 9.47 -21.81
CA ARG A 122 12.10 10.85 -22.24
C ARG A 122 11.90 11.85 -21.10
N GLY A 123 12.70 12.91 -21.08
CA GLY A 123 12.65 13.94 -20.05
C GLY A 123 13.53 13.67 -18.82
N THR A 124 13.52 14.60 -17.87
CA THR A 124 14.31 14.49 -16.64
C THR A 124 13.68 13.51 -15.64
N ARG A 125 14.48 13.03 -14.70
CA ARG A 125 14.04 12.13 -13.64
C ARG A 125 12.96 12.79 -12.77
N GLU A 126 13.22 14.01 -12.34
CA GLU A 126 12.34 14.78 -11.45
C GLU A 126 10.99 15.04 -12.12
N TYR A 127 11.01 15.42 -13.39
CA TYR A 127 9.78 15.62 -14.16
C TYR A 127 8.94 14.35 -14.25
N ASN A 128 9.58 13.23 -14.58
CA ASN A 128 8.89 11.93 -14.71
C ASN A 128 8.35 11.40 -13.39
N ILE A 129 9.05 11.62 -12.27
CA ILE A 129 8.50 11.29 -10.94
C ILE A 129 7.22 12.09 -10.69
N ALA A 130 7.22 13.39 -10.98
CA ALA A 130 6.02 14.22 -10.83
C ALA A 130 4.88 13.82 -11.79
N LEU A 131 5.21 13.45 -13.04
CA LEU A 131 4.22 12.99 -14.03
C LEU A 131 3.62 11.64 -13.64
N GLY A 132 4.45 10.68 -13.20
CA GLY A 132 4.00 9.38 -12.70
C GLY A 132 3.08 9.54 -11.48
N GLU A 133 3.39 10.45 -10.56
CA GLU A 133 2.54 10.78 -9.42
C GLU A 133 1.18 11.34 -9.87
N ARG A 134 1.16 12.24 -10.86
CA ARG A 134 -0.10 12.77 -11.41
C ARG A 134 -0.96 11.67 -12.04
N ARG A 135 -0.35 10.73 -12.79
CA ARG A 135 -1.03 9.59 -13.41
C ARG A 135 -1.67 8.68 -12.36
N ALA A 136 -0.88 8.25 -11.37
CA ALA A 136 -1.38 7.38 -10.30
C ALA A 136 -2.46 8.08 -9.46
N SER A 137 -2.31 9.38 -9.19
CA SER A 137 -3.31 10.19 -8.50
C SER A 137 -4.60 10.37 -9.31
N ALA A 138 -4.52 10.48 -10.65
CA ALA A 138 -5.71 10.54 -11.50
C ALA A 138 -6.54 9.26 -11.40
N VAL A 139 -5.90 8.08 -11.43
CA VAL A 139 -6.55 6.78 -11.23
C VAL A 139 -7.17 6.69 -9.84
N LYS A 140 -6.42 7.04 -8.79
CA LYS A 140 -6.94 7.07 -7.41
C LYS A 140 -8.17 7.94 -7.29
N ASN A 141 -8.12 9.16 -7.81
CA ASN A 141 -9.23 10.11 -7.73
C ASN A 141 -10.46 9.61 -8.49
N TYR A 142 -10.26 8.96 -9.62
CA TYR A 142 -11.34 8.33 -10.38
C TYR A 142 -12.02 7.23 -9.57
N LEU A 143 -11.27 6.29 -8.98
CA LEU A 143 -11.82 5.22 -8.13
C LEU A 143 -12.53 5.78 -6.88
N ILE A 144 -12.00 6.84 -6.28
CA ILE A 144 -12.67 7.54 -5.15
C ILE A 144 -14.00 8.15 -5.61
N SER A 145 -14.04 8.77 -6.80
CA SER A 145 -15.28 9.35 -7.35
C SER A 145 -16.38 8.31 -7.60
N LEU A 146 -15.98 7.05 -7.85
CA LEU A 146 -16.90 5.92 -7.96
C LEU A 146 -17.34 5.36 -6.59
N GLY A 147 -16.67 5.74 -5.49
CA GLY A 147 -17.06 5.35 -4.12
C GLY A 147 -16.06 4.48 -3.36
N ILE A 148 -14.86 4.22 -3.90
CA ILE A 148 -13.81 3.52 -3.14
C ILE A 148 -13.25 4.46 -2.08
N SER A 149 -13.11 3.97 -0.87
CA SER A 149 -12.56 4.73 0.26
C SER A 149 -11.07 5.04 0.04
N SER A 150 -10.66 6.31 0.26
CA SER A 150 -9.30 6.78 -0.01
C SER A 150 -8.21 6.09 0.81
N ASN A 151 -8.55 5.57 2.00
CA ASN A 151 -7.64 4.82 2.87
C ASN A 151 -7.28 3.43 2.33
N ARG A 152 -8.03 2.92 1.35
CA ARG A 152 -7.74 1.67 0.65
C ARG A 152 -6.78 1.83 -0.51
N ILE A 153 -6.41 3.07 -0.89
CA ILE A 153 -5.63 3.36 -2.11
C ILE A 153 -4.36 4.13 -1.76
N ALA A 154 -3.22 3.49 -1.85
CA ALA A 154 -1.91 4.12 -1.83
C ALA A 154 -1.46 4.51 -3.25
N VAL A 155 -0.57 5.50 -3.36
CA VAL A 155 0.02 5.95 -4.62
C VAL A 155 1.54 5.98 -4.50
N ILE A 156 2.23 5.50 -5.54
CA ILE A 156 3.69 5.54 -5.66
C ILE A 156 4.04 5.94 -7.09
N SER A 157 4.98 6.85 -7.26
CA SER A 157 5.55 7.13 -8.58
C SER A 157 6.91 6.48 -8.73
N TYR A 158 7.09 5.74 -9.79
CA TYR A 158 8.40 5.28 -10.25
C TYR A 158 8.95 6.16 -11.37
N GLY A 159 8.14 7.06 -11.94
CA GLY A 159 8.55 7.85 -13.10
C GLY A 159 9.10 6.94 -14.20
N LYS A 160 10.30 7.20 -14.67
CA LYS A 160 11.00 6.39 -15.65
C LYS A 160 11.99 5.36 -15.09
N GLU A 161 12.10 5.26 -13.75
CA GLU A 161 13.12 4.46 -13.08
C GLU A 161 12.80 2.95 -13.08
N LYS A 162 11.54 2.60 -13.29
CA LYS A 162 11.07 1.21 -13.40
C LYS A 162 10.18 1.07 -14.65
N PRO A 163 10.76 0.90 -15.83
CA PRO A 163 9.98 0.66 -17.03
C PRO A 163 9.21 -0.66 -16.89
N THR A 164 7.96 -0.67 -17.37
CA THR A 164 7.14 -1.89 -17.42
C THR A 164 7.52 -2.79 -18.59
N VAL A 165 8.07 -2.19 -19.65
CA VAL A 165 8.58 -2.87 -20.84
C VAL A 165 9.93 -2.26 -21.19
N GLU A 166 10.92 -3.13 -21.41
CA GLU A 166 12.24 -2.71 -21.92
C GLU A 166 12.18 -2.35 -23.40
N GLY A 167 12.85 -1.28 -23.78
CA GLY A 167 12.92 -0.81 -25.18
C GLY A 167 13.05 0.70 -25.28
N HIS A 168 13.51 1.16 -26.45
CA HIS A 168 13.78 2.57 -26.75
C HIS A 168 13.02 3.05 -28.00
N ASP A 169 11.83 2.50 -28.21
CA ASP A 169 10.96 2.82 -29.33
C ASP A 169 9.56 3.23 -28.88
N GLU A 170 8.73 3.72 -29.80
CA GLU A 170 7.38 4.19 -29.47
C GLU A 170 6.49 3.07 -28.94
N ASN A 171 6.73 1.81 -29.32
CA ASN A 171 5.96 0.68 -28.82
C ASN A 171 6.24 0.45 -27.32
N ALA A 172 7.53 0.45 -26.91
CA ALA A 172 7.90 0.36 -25.50
C ALA A 172 7.45 1.61 -24.72
N TRP A 173 7.63 2.81 -25.29
CA TRP A 173 7.22 4.06 -24.65
C TRP A 173 5.71 4.12 -24.36
N THR A 174 4.89 3.69 -25.32
CA THR A 174 3.44 3.65 -25.14
C THR A 174 3.05 2.73 -23.97
N GLN A 175 3.69 1.58 -23.83
CA GLN A 175 3.44 0.65 -22.73
C GLN A 175 3.98 1.16 -21.39
N ASN A 176 5.03 1.98 -21.40
CA ASN A 176 5.60 2.58 -20.19
C ASN A 176 4.83 3.81 -19.70
N ARG A 177 4.01 4.45 -20.53
CA ARG A 177 3.09 5.53 -20.11
C ARG A 177 1.84 4.95 -19.44
N THR A 178 1.99 4.46 -18.22
CA THR A 178 0.93 3.69 -17.58
C THR A 178 0.81 3.97 -16.08
N ALA A 179 -0.35 3.66 -15.52
CA ALA A 179 -0.53 3.46 -14.08
C ALA A 179 -1.00 2.02 -13.84
N VAL A 180 -0.34 1.32 -12.92
CA VAL A 180 -0.59 -0.10 -12.62
C VAL A 180 -1.12 -0.23 -11.21
N THR A 181 -2.16 -1.02 -11.04
CA THR A 181 -2.80 -1.31 -9.75
C THR A 181 -2.33 -2.66 -9.23
N PHE A 182 -1.86 -2.68 -7.98
CA PHE A 182 -1.43 -3.89 -7.27
C PHE A 182 -2.26 -4.07 -6.00
N ILE A 183 -2.54 -5.31 -5.63
CA ILE A 183 -3.10 -5.64 -4.33
C ILE A 183 -1.99 -5.58 -3.29
N ASN A 184 -2.26 -4.95 -2.15
CA ASN A 184 -1.33 -4.96 -1.03
C ASN A 184 -1.49 -6.30 -0.28
N GLY A 185 -0.40 -7.05 -0.13
CA GLY A 185 -0.35 -8.18 0.79
C GLY A 185 -0.61 -7.72 2.23
N ASN A 186 -1.33 -8.52 2.98
CA ASN A 186 -1.57 -8.30 4.41
C ASN A 186 -0.35 -8.72 5.23
#